data_e8a6238417ca60bc3d2fb80b4464602a
#
_entry.id   e8a6238417ca60bc3d2fb80b4464602a
#
_cell.length_a   1.000
_cell.length_b   1.000
_cell.length_c   1.000
_cell.angle_alpha   90.00
_cell.angle_beta   90.00
_cell.angle_gamma   90.00
#
_symmetry.space_group_name_H-M   'P 1'
#
loop_
_entity.id
_entity.type
_entity.pdbx_description
1 polymer ?
#
loop_
_entity_poly.entity_id
_entity_poly.type
_entity_poly.pdbx_seq_one_letter_code
_entity_poly.pdbx_strand_id
1 'polypeptide(L)'
;MMTDEQLKLRDEARAFTKWVPKEMILDMDAEKLHFPHEYLKEAGRRNLLGIRLPKELGGRGLGWVDDGIVAEEVGVASYSLACLWGVGADIVCEAVAKFGTDELKQAIVVPLLKGDVYAAECLTEPRGGSDFFGAATTARKDGGDWVINGQKRFIVGAEGADWFMVYAVTNPDARAHERMTCFMVPRDAGVESKYIYGLMGVRGGGAGRVIFNDVRVPERYALNGINAGFPVFMTNMIPERLGTALMTIGSVRPALEIATRYTSMRKAFGQPIMNFQAVGFKVADCALKVDAMRAIGYAAARAVDSGKVSTGRVRRMASEAKKFITETAWEVANNCMQVMGGIGYTSVYPIERILRDIRLSMIWVGTNEIQQMIIQNEWYKEYFKVLSKENVRDVEFDAVHADQVEEKVYE
;
A
#
# COMPACT_ATOMS: atom_id res chain seq x y z
N MET A 1 23.16 0.71 5.60
CA MET A 1 23.51 -0.73 5.62
C MET A 1 22.50 -1.41 6.53
N MET A 2 22.13 -2.66 6.23
CA MET A 2 21.28 -3.49 7.09
C MET A 2 22.10 -4.07 8.24
N THR A 3 21.47 -4.26 9.41
CA THR A 3 22.05 -5.01 10.53
C THR A 3 22.04 -6.50 10.23
N ASP A 4 22.71 -7.31 11.04
CA ASP A 4 22.72 -8.77 10.88
C ASP A 4 21.33 -9.38 11.07
N GLU A 5 20.53 -8.84 12.01
CA GLU A 5 19.13 -9.24 12.20
C GLU A 5 18.28 -8.90 10.96
N GLN A 6 18.49 -7.74 10.36
CA GLN A 6 17.79 -7.33 9.14
C GLN A 6 18.19 -8.18 7.94
N LEU A 7 19.47 -8.57 7.83
CA LEU A 7 19.91 -9.50 6.80
C LEU A 7 19.25 -10.88 6.97
N LYS A 8 19.16 -11.38 8.20
CA LYS A 8 18.46 -12.63 8.51
C LYS A 8 16.98 -12.55 8.15
N LEU A 9 16.30 -11.47 8.56
CA LEU A 9 14.89 -11.25 8.24
C LEU A 9 14.65 -11.20 6.71
N ARG A 10 15.51 -10.50 5.98
CA ARG A 10 15.48 -10.48 4.51
C ARG A 10 15.62 -11.90 3.93
N ASP A 11 16.52 -12.70 4.45
CA ASP A 11 16.75 -14.05 3.93
C ASP A 11 15.60 -14.99 4.26
N GLU A 12 14.91 -14.80 5.39
CA GLU A 12 13.64 -15.48 5.73
C GLU A 12 12.54 -15.11 4.71
N ALA A 13 12.36 -13.81 4.42
CA ALA A 13 11.40 -13.33 3.43
C ALA A 13 11.72 -13.84 2.01
N ARG A 14 12.99 -13.87 1.62
CA ARG A 14 13.45 -14.46 0.35
C ARG A 14 13.16 -15.96 0.25
N ALA A 15 13.35 -16.69 1.33
CA ALA A 15 13.02 -18.12 1.36
C ALA A 15 11.51 -18.34 1.21
N PHE A 16 10.69 -17.46 1.76
CA PHE A 16 9.24 -17.45 1.54
C PHE A 16 8.89 -17.13 0.08
N THR A 17 9.46 -16.07 -0.49
CA THR A 17 9.22 -15.68 -1.88
C THR A 17 9.62 -16.79 -2.87
N LYS A 18 10.73 -17.52 -2.61
CA LYS A 18 11.12 -18.67 -3.41
C LYS A 18 10.19 -19.86 -3.31
N TRP A 19 9.46 -19.99 -2.20
CA TRP A 19 8.47 -21.05 -2.01
C TRP A 19 7.23 -20.84 -2.86
N VAL A 20 6.86 -19.60 -3.19
CA VAL A 20 5.63 -19.28 -3.94
C VAL A 20 5.63 -20.04 -5.28
N PRO A 21 4.63 -20.92 -5.53
CA PRO A 21 4.57 -21.67 -6.77
C PRO A 21 4.29 -20.75 -7.97
N LYS A 22 4.98 -21.02 -9.08
CA LYS A 22 4.75 -20.28 -10.34
C LYS A 22 3.30 -20.42 -10.81
N GLU A 23 2.74 -21.59 -10.69
CA GLU A 23 1.38 -21.94 -11.10
C GLU A 23 0.35 -21.09 -10.35
N MET A 24 0.54 -20.86 -9.04
CA MET A 24 -0.32 -19.97 -8.26
C MET A 24 -0.39 -18.57 -8.90
N ILE A 25 0.75 -17.99 -9.26
CA ILE A 25 0.81 -16.64 -9.85
C ILE A 25 0.14 -16.63 -11.24
N LEU A 26 0.33 -17.67 -12.04
CA LEU A 26 -0.26 -17.77 -13.38
C LEU A 26 -1.79 -17.98 -13.31
N ASP A 27 -2.27 -18.77 -12.37
CA ASP A 27 -3.70 -18.99 -12.17
C ASP A 27 -4.38 -17.74 -11.60
N MET A 28 -3.70 -16.97 -10.76
CA MET A 28 -4.16 -15.66 -10.31
C MET A 28 -4.29 -14.68 -11.48
N ASP A 29 -3.26 -14.55 -12.32
CA ASP A 29 -3.29 -13.64 -13.47
C ASP A 29 -4.33 -14.07 -14.53
N ALA A 30 -4.57 -15.37 -14.67
CA ALA A 30 -5.61 -15.93 -15.54
C ALA A 30 -7.03 -15.88 -14.92
N GLU A 31 -7.20 -15.31 -13.73
CA GLU A 31 -8.46 -15.25 -12.98
C GLU A 31 -9.11 -16.63 -12.73
N LYS A 32 -8.28 -17.69 -12.60
CA LYS A 32 -8.69 -19.03 -12.19
C LYS A 32 -8.60 -19.22 -10.69
N LEU A 33 -7.65 -18.54 -10.04
CA LEU A 33 -7.49 -18.49 -8.58
C LEU A 33 -7.77 -17.06 -8.13
N HIS A 34 -8.87 -16.87 -7.42
CA HIS A 34 -9.31 -15.54 -6.99
C HIS A 34 -8.74 -15.13 -5.63
N PHE A 35 -8.39 -16.08 -4.78
CA PHE A 35 -7.83 -15.82 -3.45
C PHE A 35 -6.89 -16.95 -3.02
N PRO A 36 -5.59 -16.67 -2.82
CA PRO A 36 -4.57 -17.68 -2.54
C PRO A 36 -4.45 -17.96 -1.03
N HIS A 37 -5.38 -18.71 -0.42
CA HIS A 37 -5.36 -19.07 1.01
C HIS A 37 -4.02 -19.69 1.45
N GLU A 38 -3.47 -20.60 0.65
CA GLU A 38 -2.21 -21.29 0.90
C GLU A 38 -1.03 -20.33 1.10
N TYR A 39 -1.01 -19.25 0.34
CA TYR A 39 0.02 -18.20 0.44
C TYR A 39 0.01 -17.52 1.81
N LEU A 40 -1.17 -17.12 2.27
CA LEU A 40 -1.33 -16.46 3.56
C LEU A 40 -1.05 -17.42 4.72
N LYS A 41 -1.48 -18.69 4.58
CA LYS A 41 -1.20 -19.75 5.55
C LYS A 41 0.30 -19.99 5.72
N GLU A 42 1.04 -20.07 4.61
CA GLU A 42 2.50 -20.23 4.64
C GLU A 42 3.22 -18.99 5.18
N ALA A 43 2.75 -17.79 4.85
CA ALA A 43 3.28 -16.54 5.43
C ALA A 43 3.11 -16.53 6.96
N GLY A 44 1.92 -16.91 7.45
CA GLY A 44 1.64 -17.05 8.89
C GLY A 44 2.52 -18.10 9.56
N ARG A 45 2.67 -19.30 8.95
CA ARG A 45 3.54 -20.36 9.46
C ARG A 45 4.99 -19.92 9.62
N ARG A 46 5.48 -19.02 8.75
CA ARG A 46 6.82 -18.43 8.82
C ARG A 46 6.88 -17.19 9.70
N ASN A 47 5.79 -16.78 10.32
CA ASN A 47 5.69 -15.57 11.11
C ASN A 47 6.13 -14.32 10.32
N LEU A 48 5.69 -14.22 9.06
CA LEU A 48 5.96 -13.09 8.16
C LEU A 48 4.73 -12.18 7.99
N LEU A 49 3.64 -12.42 8.72
CA LEU A 49 2.51 -11.50 8.86
C LEU A 49 2.68 -10.70 10.15
N GLY A 50 2.33 -9.41 10.12
CA GLY A 50 2.36 -8.55 11.32
C GLY A 50 3.77 -8.29 11.88
N ILE A 51 4.72 -7.95 11.03
CA ILE A 51 6.12 -7.63 11.42
C ILE A 51 6.17 -6.56 12.50
N ARG A 52 5.31 -5.53 12.42
CA ARG A 52 5.24 -4.40 13.36
C ARG A 52 4.32 -4.64 14.55
N LEU A 53 3.44 -5.63 14.46
CA LEU A 53 2.45 -5.88 15.50
C LEU A 53 3.09 -6.42 16.80
N PRO A 54 2.47 -6.15 17.96
CA PRO A 54 2.96 -6.57 19.26
C PRO A 54 3.14 -8.09 19.36
N LYS A 55 4.15 -8.53 20.10
CA LYS A 55 4.45 -9.96 20.31
C LYS A 55 3.33 -10.70 21.03
N GLU A 56 2.65 -10.04 21.96
CA GLU A 56 1.50 -10.59 22.69
C GLU A 56 0.30 -10.92 21.79
N LEU A 57 0.22 -10.33 20.60
CA LEU A 57 -0.77 -10.65 19.58
C LEU A 57 -0.25 -11.64 18.53
N GLY A 58 1.00 -12.08 18.65
CA GLY A 58 1.63 -12.98 17.69
C GLY A 58 2.49 -12.30 16.63
N GLY A 59 2.64 -10.98 16.67
CA GLY A 59 3.52 -10.22 15.80
C GLY A 59 5.00 -10.29 16.20
N ARG A 60 5.89 -9.65 15.44
CA ARG A 60 7.33 -9.61 15.76
C ARG A 60 7.74 -8.40 16.61
N GLY A 61 6.93 -7.36 16.71
CA GLY A 61 7.24 -6.12 17.45
C GLY A 61 8.45 -5.38 16.90
N LEU A 62 8.66 -5.43 15.59
CA LEU A 62 9.76 -4.76 14.89
C LEU A 62 9.30 -3.39 14.33
N GLY A 63 10.19 -2.69 13.64
CA GLY A 63 9.92 -1.37 13.09
C GLY A 63 9.52 -1.36 11.61
N TRP A 64 9.32 -0.17 11.10
CA TRP A 64 8.96 0.09 9.69
C TRP A 64 10.08 -0.26 8.71
N VAL A 65 11.35 -0.09 9.13
CA VAL A 65 12.48 -0.53 8.29
C VAL A 65 12.45 -2.03 8.08
N ASP A 66 12.17 -2.79 9.13
CA ASP A 66 12.11 -4.25 9.10
C ASP A 66 10.89 -4.73 8.29
N ASP A 67 9.75 -4.11 8.49
CA ASP A 67 8.54 -4.33 7.71
C ASP A 67 8.77 -4.07 6.22
N GLY A 68 9.42 -2.95 5.91
CA GLY A 68 9.80 -2.61 4.54
C GLY A 68 10.73 -3.61 3.88
N ILE A 69 11.64 -4.22 4.63
CA ILE A 69 12.51 -5.30 4.13
C ILE A 69 11.66 -6.50 3.71
N VAL A 70 10.70 -6.90 4.53
CA VAL A 70 9.79 -8.01 4.19
C VAL A 70 8.90 -7.65 3.02
N ALA A 71 8.27 -6.47 3.04
CA ALA A 71 7.41 -5.97 1.97
C ALA A 71 8.14 -5.93 0.61
N GLU A 72 9.39 -5.45 0.58
CA GLU A 72 10.21 -5.44 -0.64
C GLU A 72 10.47 -6.86 -1.16
N GLU A 73 10.83 -7.82 -0.31
CA GLU A 73 11.11 -9.18 -0.76
C GLU A 73 9.83 -9.94 -1.14
N VAL A 74 8.71 -9.73 -0.45
CA VAL A 74 7.39 -10.28 -0.80
C VAL A 74 6.92 -9.76 -2.16
N GLY A 75 7.14 -8.48 -2.42
CA GLY A 75 6.82 -7.84 -3.71
C GLY A 75 7.49 -8.50 -4.90
N VAL A 76 8.66 -9.12 -4.73
CA VAL A 76 9.39 -9.81 -5.81
C VAL A 76 8.59 -10.98 -6.41
N ALA A 77 7.79 -11.68 -5.62
CA ALA A 77 6.97 -12.79 -6.12
C ALA A 77 5.83 -12.30 -7.04
N SER A 78 5.04 -11.37 -6.52
CA SER A 78 3.91 -10.78 -7.24
C SER A 78 3.38 -9.56 -6.47
N TYR A 79 3.03 -8.51 -7.19
CA TYR A 79 2.37 -7.34 -6.59
C TYR A 79 1.00 -7.70 -6.00
N SER A 80 0.24 -8.60 -6.65
CA SER A 80 -1.05 -9.09 -6.15
C SER A 80 -0.94 -9.79 -4.79
N LEU A 81 0.10 -10.63 -4.62
CA LEU A 81 0.38 -11.31 -3.35
C LEU A 81 0.83 -10.33 -2.27
N ALA A 82 1.66 -9.34 -2.64
CA ALA A 82 2.09 -8.30 -1.71
C ALA A 82 0.92 -7.43 -1.24
N CYS A 83 -0.04 -7.12 -2.11
CA CYS A 83 -1.26 -6.40 -1.73
C CYS A 83 -2.08 -7.17 -0.68
N LEU A 84 -2.28 -8.48 -0.86
CA LEU A 84 -2.98 -9.32 0.12
C LEU A 84 -2.21 -9.38 1.45
N TRP A 85 -0.89 -9.54 1.38
CA TRP A 85 -0.02 -9.56 2.57
C TRP A 85 -0.17 -8.26 3.37
N GLY A 86 -0.09 -7.09 2.73
CA GLY A 86 -0.11 -5.79 3.40
C GLY A 86 -1.50 -5.38 3.89
N VAL A 87 -2.58 -5.61 3.11
CA VAL A 87 -3.93 -5.16 3.51
C VAL A 87 -4.39 -5.85 4.79
N GLY A 88 -4.27 -7.16 4.89
CA GLY A 88 -4.71 -7.89 6.08
C GLY A 88 -3.84 -7.56 7.31
N ALA A 89 -2.53 -7.73 7.18
CA ALA A 89 -1.60 -7.64 8.31
C ALA A 89 -1.28 -6.20 8.72
N ASP A 90 -1.00 -5.32 7.76
CA ASP A 90 -0.50 -3.97 8.08
C ASP A 90 -1.60 -2.92 8.23
N ILE A 91 -2.73 -3.08 7.52
CA ILE A 91 -3.81 -2.09 7.56
C ILE A 91 -4.86 -2.52 8.59
N VAL A 92 -5.50 -3.68 8.38
CA VAL A 92 -6.62 -4.09 9.24
C VAL A 92 -6.16 -4.49 10.63
N CYS A 93 -5.11 -5.33 10.73
CA CYS A 93 -4.64 -5.76 12.04
C CYS A 93 -4.06 -4.62 12.88
N GLU A 94 -3.39 -3.63 12.28
CA GLU A 94 -2.90 -2.46 13.02
C GLU A 94 -4.06 -1.62 13.58
N ALA A 95 -5.11 -1.40 12.77
CA ALA A 95 -6.30 -0.70 13.25
C ALA A 95 -6.99 -1.45 14.38
N VAL A 96 -7.16 -2.77 14.26
CA VAL A 96 -7.79 -3.61 15.30
C VAL A 96 -6.91 -3.69 16.56
N ALA A 97 -5.60 -3.85 16.41
CA ALA A 97 -4.67 -3.89 17.56
C ALA A 97 -4.71 -2.58 18.36
N LYS A 98 -4.86 -1.45 17.68
CA LYS A 98 -4.86 -0.12 18.32
C LYS A 98 -6.23 0.27 18.90
N PHE A 99 -7.32 -0.01 18.20
CA PHE A 99 -8.65 0.52 18.50
C PHE A 99 -9.69 -0.54 18.85
N GLY A 100 -9.40 -1.80 18.58
CA GLY A 100 -10.32 -2.91 18.85
C GLY A 100 -10.34 -3.32 20.31
N THR A 101 -11.46 -3.92 20.72
CA THR A 101 -11.59 -4.61 22.01
C THR A 101 -10.69 -5.84 22.04
N ASP A 102 -10.42 -6.38 23.23
CA ASP A 102 -9.64 -7.62 23.34
C ASP A 102 -10.35 -8.81 22.66
N GLU A 103 -11.70 -8.82 22.66
CA GLU A 103 -12.50 -9.78 21.88
C GLU A 103 -12.12 -9.73 20.39
N LEU A 104 -12.11 -8.52 19.79
CA LEU A 104 -11.75 -8.35 18.38
C LEU A 104 -10.29 -8.69 18.08
N LYS A 105 -9.37 -8.33 18.97
CA LYS A 105 -7.95 -8.69 18.81
C LYS A 105 -7.75 -10.20 18.78
N GLN A 106 -8.43 -10.94 19.66
CA GLN A 106 -8.36 -12.40 19.72
C GLN A 106 -9.10 -13.08 18.54
N ALA A 107 -10.21 -12.50 18.10
CA ALA A 107 -10.99 -13.04 16.99
C ALA A 107 -10.37 -12.77 15.60
N ILE A 108 -9.60 -11.69 15.45
CA ILE A 108 -9.13 -11.22 14.15
C ILE A 108 -7.59 -11.24 14.07
N VAL A 109 -6.90 -10.50 14.94
CA VAL A 109 -5.45 -10.30 14.81
C VAL A 109 -4.70 -11.61 14.99
N VAL A 110 -4.95 -12.29 16.08
CA VAL A 110 -4.22 -13.53 16.42
C VAL A 110 -4.37 -14.61 15.34
N PRO A 111 -5.58 -14.95 14.84
CA PRO A 111 -5.71 -15.97 13.79
C PRO A 111 -5.26 -15.46 12.41
N LEU A 112 -5.39 -14.15 12.11
CA LEU A 112 -4.89 -13.59 10.85
C LEU A 112 -3.37 -13.71 10.76
N LEU A 113 -2.65 -13.42 11.84
CA LEU A 113 -1.18 -13.55 11.85
C LEU A 113 -0.70 -15.01 11.71
N LYS A 114 -1.57 -15.98 11.95
CA LYS A 114 -1.33 -17.41 11.65
C LYS A 114 -1.75 -17.79 10.23
N GLY A 115 -2.39 -16.88 9.48
CA GLY A 115 -2.97 -17.15 8.17
C GLY A 115 -4.22 -18.03 8.23
N ASP A 116 -4.91 -18.09 9.38
CA ASP A 116 -6.13 -18.88 9.57
C ASP A 116 -7.39 -18.16 9.11
N VAL A 117 -7.38 -16.82 9.19
CA VAL A 117 -8.45 -15.94 8.72
C VAL A 117 -7.86 -14.79 7.90
N TYR A 118 -8.72 -14.10 7.16
CA TYR A 118 -8.36 -12.87 6.45
C TYR A 118 -9.35 -11.75 6.76
N ALA A 119 -8.87 -10.53 6.79
CA ALA A 119 -9.71 -9.35 6.97
C ALA A 119 -9.41 -8.30 5.89
N ALA A 120 -10.48 -7.77 5.29
CA ALA A 120 -10.41 -6.81 4.20
C ALA A 120 -10.87 -5.41 4.65
N GLU A 121 -10.20 -4.37 4.17
CA GLU A 121 -10.62 -2.99 4.41
C GLU A 121 -11.66 -2.54 3.38
N CYS A 122 -12.83 -2.09 3.86
CA CYS A 122 -13.97 -1.66 3.08
C CYS A 122 -14.15 -0.13 3.13
N LEU A 123 -13.35 0.59 2.32
CA LEU A 123 -13.35 2.05 2.28
C LEU A 123 -14.08 2.58 1.04
N THR A 124 -13.58 2.25 -0.15
CA THR A 124 -14.03 2.78 -1.44
C THR A 124 -15.45 2.34 -1.80
N GLU A 125 -16.23 3.28 -2.36
CA GLU A 125 -17.60 3.04 -2.83
C GLU A 125 -17.73 3.30 -4.34
N PRO A 126 -18.84 2.85 -4.99
CA PRO A 126 -19.09 3.17 -6.40
C PRO A 126 -19.12 4.68 -6.70
N ARG A 127 -19.46 5.53 -5.73
CA ARG A 127 -19.48 6.99 -5.87
C ARG A 127 -18.10 7.63 -5.82
N GLY A 128 -17.13 7.03 -5.12
CA GLY A 128 -15.81 7.63 -5.02
C GLY A 128 -14.88 6.91 -4.04
N GLY A 129 -13.57 7.10 -4.28
CA GLY A 129 -12.50 6.66 -3.39
C GLY A 129 -11.80 7.84 -2.72
N SER A 130 -11.40 8.85 -3.50
CA SER A 130 -10.72 10.05 -2.97
C SER A 130 -11.62 10.92 -2.09
N ASP A 131 -12.92 10.91 -2.34
CA ASP A 131 -13.93 11.58 -1.49
C ASP A 131 -14.40 10.63 -0.38
N PHE A 132 -13.57 10.42 0.61
CA PHE A 132 -13.90 9.58 1.77
C PHE A 132 -15.12 10.06 2.54
N PHE A 133 -15.29 11.38 2.68
CA PHE A 133 -16.41 11.97 3.42
C PHE A 133 -17.74 11.93 2.67
N GLY A 134 -17.71 11.69 1.36
CA GLY A 134 -18.89 11.49 0.52
C GLY A 134 -19.46 10.07 0.55
N ALA A 135 -19.02 9.21 1.47
CA ALA A 135 -19.49 7.83 1.60
C ALA A 135 -21.03 7.78 1.79
N ALA A 136 -21.65 6.80 1.10
CA ALA A 136 -23.10 6.58 1.09
C ALA A 136 -23.53 5.33 1.86
N THR A 137 -22.59 4.44 2.23
CA THR A 137 -22.87 3.32 3.14
C THR A 137 -23.26 3.88 4.50
N THR A 138 -24.41 3.47 5.02
CA THR A 138 -24.98 3.96 6.28
C THR A 138 -25.06 2.85 7.32
N ALA A 139 -25.05 3.23 8.59
CA ALA A 139 -25.41 2.36 9.69
C ALA A 139 -26.39 3.08 10.60
N ARG A 140 -27.55 2.45 10.89
CA ARG A 140 -28.53 2.95 11.83
C ARG A 140 -28.57 2.12 13.09
N LYS A 141 -28.79 2.76 14.24
CA LYS A 141 -28.90 2.06 15.50
C LYS A 141 -30.23 1.31 15.59
N ASP A 142 -30.20 0.07 16.09
CA ASP A 142 -31.37 -0.76 16.32
C ASP A 142 -31.15 -1.61 17.59
N GLY A 143 -31.66 -1.13 18.70
CA GLY A 143 -31.40 -1.72 20.02
C GLY A 143 -29.94 -1.58 20.44
N GLY A 144 -29.30 -2.73 20.75
CA GLY A 144 -27.87 -2.82 21.07
C GLY A 144 -26.96 -2.94 19.85
N ASP A 145 -27.53 -3.08 18.66
CA ASP A 145 -26.84 -3.31 17.41
C ASP A 145 -26.89 -2.11 16.47
N TRP A 146 -26.11 -2.21 15.40
CA TRP A 146 -26.16 -1.32 14.25
C TRP A 146 -26.49 -2.14 13.00
N VAL A 147 -27.33 -1.57 12.14
CA VAL A 147 -27.76 -2.17 10.87
C VAL A 147 -27.10 -1.43 9.72
N ILE A 148 -26.23 -2.10 8.99
CA ILE A 148 -25.42 -1.54 7.91
C ILE A 148 -26.11 -1.80 6.57
N ASN A 149 -26.22 -0.74 5.74
CA ASN A 149 -26.75 -0.78 4.38
C ASN A 149 -25.82 -0.01 3.44
N GLY A 150 -25.51 -0.61 2.28
CA GLY A 150 -24.68 0.01 1.27
C GLY A 150 -23.81 -0.97 0.52
N GLN A 151 -22.79 -0.45 -0.16
CA GLN A 151 -21.85 -1.28 -0.90
C GLN A 151 -20.47 -0.64 -0.98
N LYS A 152 -19.45 -1.49 -0.96
CA LYS A 152 -18.05 -1.12 -1.14
C LYS A 152 -17.50 -1.77 -2.42
N ARG A 153 -16.50 -1.15 -3.05
CA ARG A 153 -15.96 -1.59 -4.34
C ARG A 153 -14.44 -1.56 -4.36
N PHE A 154 -13.84 -2.42 -5.17
CA PHE A 154 -12.38 -2.61 -5.28
C PHE A 154 -11.74 -3.02 -3.95
N ILE A 155 -12.42 -3.86 -3.18
CA ILE A 155 -11.96 -4.34 -1.88
C ILE A 155 -11.03 -5.52 -2.07
N VAL A 156 -9.75 -5.31 -1.77
CA VAL A 156 -8.72 -6.35 -1.86
C VAL A 156 -9.00 -7.45 -0.85
N GLY A 157 -8.96 -8.69 -1.31
CA GLY A 157 -9.22 -9.86 -0.46
C GLY A 157 -10.69 -10.12 -0.12
N ALA A 158 -11.64 -9.34 -0.67
CA ALA A 158 -13.06 -9.45 -0.34
C ALA A 158 -13.62 -10.87 -0.51
N GLU A 159 -13.15 -11.63 -1.50
CA GLU A 159 -13.66 -12.97 -1.77
C GLU A 159 -13.26 -13.99 -0.71
N GLY A 160 -12.05 -13.86 -0.16
CA GLY A 160 -11.53 -14.75 0.89
C GLY A 160 -11.61 -14.18 2.32
N ALA A 161 -12.13 -12.96 2.50
CA ALA A 161 -12.17 -12.35 3.83
C ALA A 161 -13.22 -12.98 4.73
N ASP A 162 -12.86 -13.23 5.97
CA ASP A 162 -13.76 -13.63 7.06
C ASP A 162 -14.31 -12.41 7.80
N TRP A 163 -13.57 -11.31 7.78
CA TRP A 163 -13.92 -10.05 8.41
C TRP A 163 -13.77 -8.87 7.46
N PHE A 164 -14.62 -7.87 7.64
CA PHE A 164 -14.61 -6.63 6.87
C PHE A 164 -14.50 -5.42 7.80
N MET A 165 -13.49 -4.58 7.59
CA MET A 165 -13.36 -3.31 8.28
C MET A 165 -14.11 -2.24 7.49
N VAL A 166 -15.29 -1.84 7.96
CA VAL A 166 -16.29 -1.08 7.19
C VAL A 166 -16.49 0.32 7.75
N TYR A 167 -16.22 1.32 6.94
CA TYR A 167 -16.59 2.70 7.26
C TYR A 167 -18.02 3.00 6.79
N ALA A 168 -18.91 3.36 7.73
CA ALA A 168 -20.31 3.67 7.48
C ALA A 168 -20.73 4.98 8.16
N VAL A 169 -21.62 5.73 7.52
CA VAL A 169 -22.19 6.96 8.08
C VAL A 169 -23.18 6.61 9.17
N THR A 170 -22.89 7.03 10.39
CA THR A 170 -23.72 6.83 11.58
C THR A 170 -24.40 8.11 12.05
N ASN A 171 -23.86 9.29 11.68
CA ASN A 171 -24.43 10.58 12.01
C ASN A 171 -24.32 11.53 10.78
N PRO A 172 -25.33 11.54 9.88
CA PRO A 172 -25.28 12.32 8.65
C PRO A 172 -25.25 13.85 8.87
N ASP A 173 -25.76 14.32 10.00
CA ASP A 173 -25.88 15.75 10.31
C ASP A 173 -24.65 16.33 11.02
N ALA A 174 -23.73 15.47 11.44
CA ALA A 174 -22.49 15.88 12.09
C ALA A 174 -21.47 16.46 11.11
N ARG A 175 -20.44 17.11 11.66
CA ARG A 175 -19.25 17.54 10.89
C ARG A 175 -18.57 16.34 10.23
N ALA A 176 -17.90 16.54 9.12
CA ALA A 176 -17.27 15.48 8.30
C ALA A 176 -16.48 14.46 9.13
N HIS A 177 -15.70 14.91 10.12
CA HIS A 177 -14.85 14.06 10.95
C HIS A 177 -15.60 13.26 12.04
N GLU A 178 -16.87 13.57 12.28
CA GLU A 178 -17.72 12.97 13.32
C GLU A 178 -18.90 12.20 12.70
N ARG A 179 -18.92 12.04 11.37
CA ARG A 179 -20.04 11.40 10.64
C ARG A 179 -19.98 9.89 10.62
N MET A 180 -18.79 9.31 10.73
CA MET A 180 -18.56 7.93 10.37
C MET A 180 -18.08 7.11 11.55
N THR A 181 -18.51 5.86 11.57
CA THR A 181 -17.99 4.81 12.43
C THR A 181 -17.28 3.77 11.58
N CYS A 182 -16.20 3.21 12.10
CA CYS A 182 -15.51 2.06 11.52
C CYS A 182 -15.92 0.80 12.30
N PHE A 183 -16.59 -0.14 11.63
CA PHE A 183 -17.04 -1.41 12.22
C PHE A 183 -16.22 -2.58 11.71
N MET A 184 -15.90 -3.53 12.60
CA MET A 184 -15.50 -4.87 12.18
C MET A 184 -16.75 -5.72 11.98
N VAL A 185 -16.96 -6.20 10.76
CA VAL A 185 -18.16 -6.95 10.36
C VAL A 185 -17.75 -8.35 9.95
N PRO A 186 -18.22 -9.42 10.65
CA PRO A 186 -17.92 -10.79 10.24
C PRO A 186 -18.74 -11.16 9.00
N ARG A 187 -18.18 -12.03 8.17
CA ARG A 187 -18.84 -12.49 6.93
C ARG A 187 -20.19 -13.16 7.18
N ASP A 188 -20.29 -13.95 8.24
CA ASP A 188 -21.52 -14.69 8.62
C ASP A 188 -22.65 -13.78 9.13
N ALA A 189 -22.40 -12.49 9.33
CA ALA A 189 -23.46 -11.52 9.56
C ALA A 189 -24.35 -11.25 8.32
N GLY A 190 -24.11 -11.92 7.21
CA GLY A 190 -24.88 -11.80 5.96
C GLY A 190 -24.18 -10.89 4.92
N VAL A 191 -22.88 -10.71 5.00
CA VAL A 191 -22.14 -9.91 4.02
C VAL A 191 -22.00 -10.67 2.70
N GLU A 192 -22.43 -10.06 1.60
CA GLU A 192 -22.18 -10.60 0.26
C GLU A 192 -20.89 -10.02 -0.33
N SER A 193 -20.08 -10.88 -0.94
CA SER A 193 -18.93 -10.43 -1.75
C SER A 193 -19.02 -11.02 -3.16
N LYS A 194 -18.64 -10.19 -4.16
CA LYS A 194 -18.62 -10.58 -5.58
C LYS A 194 -17.28 -10.16 -6.17
N TYR A 195 -16.58 -11.10 -6.79
CA TYR A 195 -15.33 -10.83 -7.50
C TYR A 195 -15.53 -9.82 -8.64
N ILE A 196 -14.54 -8.98 -8.90
CA ILE A 196 -14.51 -8.05 -10.03
C ILE A 196 -13.54 -8.59 -11.08
N TYR A 197 -14.10 -9.05 -12.19
CA TYR A 197 -13.33 -9.54 -13.33
C TYR A 197 -12.80 -8.42 -14.21
N GLY A 198 -11.81 -8.75 -15.03
CA GLY A 198 -11.28 -7.87 -16.07
C GLY A 198 -10.46 -6.70 -15.53
N LEU A 199 -9.88 -6.81 -14.34
CA LEU A 199 -8.89 -5.84 -13.88
C LEU A 199 -7.67 -5.87 -14.81
N MET A 200 -7.05 -4.71 -15.04
CA MET A 200 -5.82 -4.60 -15.84
C MET A 200 -4.70 -5.46 -15.24
N GLY A 201 -4.51 -5.38 -13.93
CA GLY A 201 -3.51 -6.11 -13.14
C GLY A 201 -4.01 -6.36 -11.74
N VAL A 202 -3.12 -6.88 -10.86
CA VAL A 202 -3.42 -7.26 -9.48
C VAL A 202 -4.59 -8.27 -9.42
N ARG A 203 -4.61 -9.16 -10.41
CA ARG A 203 -5.61 -10.22 -10.53
C ARG A 203 -5.35 -11.30 -9.48
N GLY A 204 -6.40 -12.02 -9.10
CA GLY A 204 -6.28 -13.08 -8.08
C GLY A 204 -6.03 -12.56 -6.65
N GLY A 205 -6.01 -11.24 -6.46
CA GLY A 205 -5.96 -10.62 -5.13
C GLY A 205 -7.33 -10.53 -4.45
N GLY A 206 -8.34 -11.22 -4.95
CA GLY A 206 -9.69 -11.26 -4.40
C GLY A 206 -10.40 -9.90 -4.42
N ALA A 207 -10.01 -8.98 -5.31
CA ALA A 207 -10.64 -7.66 -5.38
C ALA A 207 -12.12 -7.79 -5.73
N GLY A 208 -12.99 -7.28 -4.85
CA GLY A 208 -14.41 -7.52 -4.93
C GLY A 208 -15.27 -6.30 -4.67
N ARG A 209 -16.55 -6.49 -4.93
CA ARG A 209 -17.64 -5.65 -4.43
C ARG A 209 -18.22 -6.33 -3.20
N VAL A 210 -18.36 -5.57 -2.11
CA VAL A 210 -18.96 -6.03 -0.85
C VAL A 210 -20.28 -5.30 -0.66
N ILE A 211 -21.33 -6.06 -0.35
CA ILE A 211 -22.71 -5.58 -0.29
C ILE A 211 -23.26 -5.86 1.12
N PHE A 212 -23.89 -4.85 1.69
CA PHE A 212 -24.53 -4.88 3.00
C PHE A 212 -26.02 -4.59 2.81
N ASN A 213 -26.86 -5.61 3.08
CA ASN A 213 -28.30 -5.51 3.05
C ASN A 213 -28.82 -5.88 4.46
N ASP A 214 -29.14 -4.86 5.26
CA ASP A 214 -29.54 -4.99 6.65
C ASP A 214 -28.60 -5.84 7.50
N VAL A 215 -27.29 -5.70 7.28
CA VAL A 215 -26.26 -6.46 8.00
C VAL A 215 -26.16 -5.94 9.43
N ARG A 216 -26.44 -6.83 10.40
CA ARG A 216 -26.39 -6.51 11.83
C ARG A 216 -24.99 -6.70 12.41
N VAL A 217 -24.54 -5.72 13.19
CA VAL A 217 -23.28 -5.75 13.89
C VAL A 217 -23.44 -5.18 15.30
N PRO A 218 -22.89 -5.84 16.34
CA PRO A 218 -22.94 -5.33 17.70
C PRO A 218 -22.13 -4.02 17.84
N GLU A 219 -22.62 -3.09 18.64
CA GLU A 219 -21.95 -1.81 18.88
C GLU A 219 -20.49 -1.98 19.36
N ARG A 220 -20.18 -3.03 20.13
CA ARG A 220 -18.82 -3.33 20.61
C ARG A 220 -17.82 -3.69 19.49
N TYR A 221 -18.29 -3.89 18.25
CA TYR A 221 -17.43 -4.08 17.08
C TYR A 221 -17.06 -2.77 16.37
N ALA A 222 -17.50 -1.63 16.92
CA ALA A 222 -17.02 -0.32 16.45
C ALA A 222 -15.60 -0.06 16.94
N LEU A 223 -14.67 0.12 16.02
CA LEU A 223 -13.31 0.52 16.33
C LEU A 223 -13.29 1.97 16.83
N ASN A 224 -12.65 2.21 17.97
CA ASN A 224 -12.55 3.53 18.62
C ASN A 224 -13.91 4.13 19.05
N GLY A 225 -15.01 3.39 18.94
CA GLY A 225 -16.37 3.86 19.32
C GLY A 225 -17.17 4.49 18.17
N ILE A 226 -18.40 4.88 18.50
CA ILE A 226 -19.35 5.41 17.53
C ILE A 226 -18.99 6.85 17.14
N ASN A 227 -19.14 7.19 15.85
CA ASN A 227 -18.79 8.48 15.25
C ASN A 227 -17.27 8.80 15.33
N ALA A 228 -16.43 7.81 15.63
CA ALA A 228 -15.00 7.94 15.80
C ALA A 228 -14.18 7.18 14.72
N GLY A 229 -14.74 6.96 13.54
CA GLY A 229 -14.08 6.30 12.43
C GLY A 229 -12.95 7.12 11.79
N PHE A 230 -12.97 8.44 11.88
CA PHE A 230 -11.94 9.28 11.29
C PHE A 230 -10.53 9.07 11.91
N PRO A 231 -10.33 8.97 13.22
CA PRO A 231 -9.03 8.59 13.79
C PRO A 231 -8.53 7.22 13.33
N VAL A 232 -9.40 6.24 13.11
CA VAL A 232 -9.05 4.93 12.57
C VAL A 232 -8.52 5.10 11.14
N PHE A 233 -9.27 5.78 10.27
CA PHE A 233 -8.86 6.13 8.92
C PHE A 233 -7.49 6.84 8.88
N MET A 234 -7.28 7.85 9.74
CA MET A 234 -6.01 8.58 9.78
C MET A 234 -4.82 7.71 10.23
N THR A 235 -5.05 6.72 11.09
CA THR A 235 -4.01 5.77 11.50
C THR A 235 -3.55 4.92 10.31
N ASN A 236 -4.46 4.49 9.46
CA ASN A 236 -4.15 3.67 8.29
C ASN A 236 -3.38 4.41 7.18
N MET A 237 -3.35 5.75 7.21
CA MET A 237 -2.71 6.52 6.15
C MET A 237 -1.21 6.28 6.00
N ILE A 238 -0.49 5.93 7.05
CA ILE A 238 0.94 5.59 6.96
C ILE A 238 1.14 4.16 6.46
N PRO A 239 0.52 3.11 7.05
CA PRO A 239 0.55 1.74 6.53
C PRO A 239 0.21 1.64 5.04
N GLU A 240 -0.88 2.26 4.62
CA GLU A 240 -1.32 2.23 3.23
C GLU A 240 -0.27 2.80 2.27
N ARG A 241 0.28 3.97 2.57
CA ARG A 241 1.19 4.69 1.67
C ARG A 241 2.59 4.12 1.69
N LEU A 242 3.16 3.95 2.87
CA LEU A 242 4.53 3.49 3.02
C LEU A 242 4.65 2.01 2.67
N GLY A 243 3.71 1.16 3.08
CA GLY A 243 3.64 -0.24 2.68
C GLY A 243 3.53 -0.38 1.16
N THR A 244 2.61 0.37 0.51
CA THR A 244 2.51 0.42 -0.97
C THR A 244 3.83 0.81 -1.63
N ALA A 245 4.50 1.84 -1.12
CA ALA A 245 5.78 2.29 -1.67
C ALA A 245 6.85 1.18 -1.61
N LEU A 246 7.01 0.56 -0.44
CA LEU A 246 8.06 -0.42 -0.20
C LEU A 246 7.82 -1.73 -0.97
N MET A 247 6.58 -2.26 -1.03
CA MET A 247 6.27 -3.44 -1.83
C MET A 247 6.42 -3.19 -3.34
N THR A 248 6.18 -1.96 -3.81
CA THR A 248 6.34 -1.58 -5.22
C THR A 248 7.81 -1.66 -5.66
N ILE A 249 8.76 -1.31 -4.78
CA ILE A 249 10.20 -1.47 -5.07
C ILE A 249 10.52 -2.94 -5.37
N GLY A 250 10.03 -3.86 -4.54
CA GLY A 250 10.21 -5.30 -4.74
C GLY A 250 9.61 -5.78 -6.06
N SER A 251 8.41 -5.31 -6.37
CA SER A 251 7.65 -5.78 -7.52
C SER A 251 8.26 -5.38 -8.87
N VAL A 252 9.00 -4.29 -8.93
CA VAL A 252 9.68 -3.88 -10.18
C VAL A 252 11.07 -4.50 -10.35
N ARG A 253 11.72 -4.96 -9.28
CA ARG A 253 13.06 -5.57 -9.35
C ARG A 253 13.18 -6.70 -10.37
N PRO A 254 12.24 -7.67 -10.44
CA PRO A 254 12.30 -8.73 -11.44
C PRO A 254 12.33 -8.22 -12.88
N ALA A 255 11.63 -7.12 -13.19
CA ALA A 255 11.66 -6.54 -14.52
C ALA A 255 13.07 -6.07 -14.90
N LEU A 256 13.77 -5.37 -13.99
CA LEU A 256 15.14 -4.93 -14.20
C LEU A 256 16.12 -6.11 -14.34
N GLU A 257 16.00 -7.14 -13.49
CA GLU A 257 16.86 -8.32 -13.56
C GLU A 257 16.68 -9.09 -14.88
N ILE A 258 15.43 -9.29 -15.32
CA ILE A 258 15.11 -9.95 -16.59
C ILE A 258 15.65 -9.16 -17.78
N ALA A 259 15.41 -7.84 -17.80
CA ALA A 259 15.91 -6.96 -18.87
C ALA A 259 17.43 -6.97 -18.92
N THR A 260 18.11 -6.96 -17.78
CA THR A 260 19.57 -7.04 -17.68
C THR A 260 20.11 -8.35 -18.28
N ARG A 261 19.55 -9.49 -17.89
CA ARG A 261 19.92 -10.81 -18.44
C ARG A 261 19.61 -10.90 -19.92
N TYR A 262 18.43 -10.47 -20.34
CA TYR A 262 18.05 -10.53 -21.74
C TYR A 262 18.97 -9.70 -22.63
N THR A 263 19.25 -8.45 -22.27
CA THR A 263 20.10 -7.55 -23.07
C THR A 263 21.54 -8.02 -23.16
N SER A 264 22.04 -8.76 -22.16
CA SER A 264 23.38 -9.36 -22.19
C SER A 264 23.50 -10.58 -23.12
N MET A 265 22.39 -11.29 -23.35
CA MET A 265 22.38 -12.52 -24.17
C MET A 265 21.88 -12.27 -25.60
N ARG A 266 20.88 -11.40 -25.76
CA ARG A 266 20.30 -11.10 -27.09
C ARG A 266 21.30 -10.37 -27.96
N LYS A 267 21.55 -10.90 -29.17
CA LYS A 267 22.43 -10.28 -30.15
C LYS A 267 21.66 -9.62 -31.28
N ALA A 268 22.15 -8.48 -31.72
CA ALA A 268 21.74 -7.79 -32.94
C ALA A 268 23.00 -7.12 -33.53
N PHE A 269 23.07 -7.03 -34.85
CA PHE A 269 24.22 -6.44 -35.54
C PHE A 269 25.56 -7.01 -35.08
N GLY A 270 25.61 -8.33 -34.82
CA GLY A 270 26.83 -9.07 -34.47
C GLY A 270 27.27 -9.01 -33.01
N GLN A 271 26.57 -8.30 -32.12
CA GLN A 271 26.98 -8.12 -30.71
C GLN A 271 25.78 -8.17 -29.75
N PRO A 272 25.98 -8.41 -28.43
CA PRO A 272 24.95 -8.27 -27.43
C PRO A 272 24.34 -6.87 -27.44
N ILE A 273 23.01 -6.79 -27.30
CA ILE A 273 22.31 -5.50 -27.42
C ILE A 273 22.64 -4.54 -26.27
N MET A 274 23.14 -5.03 -25.14
CA MET A 274 23.62 -4.17 -24.02
C MET A 274 24.78 -3.26 -24.44
N ASN A 275 25.50 -3.59 -25.49
CA ASN A 275 26.64 -2.79 -26.01
C ASN A 275 26.20 -1.57 -26.81
N PHE A 276 24.91 -1.48 -27.18
CA PHE A 276 24.37 -0.26 -27.77
C PHE A 276 24.02 0.73 -26.68
N GLN A 277 24.56 1.96 -26.74
CA GLN A 277 24.39 2.98 -25.70
C GLN A 277 22.92 3.24 -25.36
N ALA A 278 22.04 3.32 -26.38
CA ALA A 278 20.62 3.52 -26.17
C ALA A 278 19.94 2.41 -25.34
N VAL A 279 20.45 1.19 -25.38
CA VAL A 279 19.97 0.06 -24.57
C VAL A 279 20.63 0.07 -23.20
N GLY A 280 21.97 0.12 -23.15
CA GLY A 280 22.75 0.10 -21.91
C GLY A 280 22.38 1.26 -20.98
N PHE A 281 22.18 2.46 -21.52
CA PHE A 281 21.82 3.65 -20.73
C PHE A 281 20.40 3.52 -20.14
N LYS A 282 19.45 2.92 -20.84
CA LYS A 282 18.12 2.64 -20.25
C LYS A 282 18.19 1.69 -19.07
N VAL A 283 19.00 0.63 -19.16
CA VAL A 283 19.20 -0.31 -18.05
C VAL A 283 19.90 0.38 -16.87
N ALA A 284 20.93 1.19 -17.13
CA ALA A 284 21.64 1.95 -16.10
C ALA A 284 20.70 2.96 -15.40
N ASP A 285 19.87 3.67 -16.15
CA ASP A 285 18.88 4.60 -15.61
C ASP A 285 17.84 3.86 -14.75
N CYS A 286 17.39 2.68 -15.18
CA CYS A 286 16.50 1.83 -14.37
C CYS A 286 17.14 1.41 -13.05
N ALA A 287 18.43 1.02 -13.04
CA ALA A 287 19.16 0.66 -11.83
C ALA A 287 19.26 1.84 -10.86
N LEU A 288 19.67 3.02 -11.37
CA LEU A 288 19.70 4.27 -10.59
C LEU A 288 18.34 4.58 -9.96
N LYS A 289 17.26 4.44 -10.73
CA LYS A 289 15.89 4.70 -10.26
C LYS A 289 15.47 3.73 -9.15
N VAL A 290 15.83 2.45 -9.25
CA VAL A 290 15.55 1.46 -8.18
C VAL A 290 16.29 1.83 -6.89
N ASP A 291 17.53 2.26 -6.98
CA ASP A 291 18.29 2.68 -5.80
C ASP A 291 17.75 4.00 -5.20
N ALA A 292 17.34 4.95 -6.03
CA ALA A 292 16.68 6.18 -5.58
C ALA A 292 15.34 5.90 -4.87
N MET A 293 14.53 4.96 -5.41
CA MET A 293 13.30 4.51 -4.75
C MET A 293 13.57 3.93 -3.36
N ARG A 294 14.60 3.08 -3.21
CA ARG A 294 15.01 2.57 -1.89
C ARG A 294 15.44 3.68 -0.95
N ALA A 295 16.23 4.63 -1.43
CA ALA A 295 16.71 5.73 -0.60
C ALA A 295 15.55 6.53 0.01
N ILE A 296 14.56 6.92 -0.78
CA ILE A 296 13.40 7.69 -0.30
C ILE A 296 12.45 6.85 0.55
N GLY A 297 12.17 5.60 0.17
CA GLY A 297 11.27 4.71 0.91
C GLY A 297 11.81 4.39 2.30
N TYR A 298 13.06 3.96 2.40
CA TYR A 298 13.69 3.66 3.69
C TYR A 298 14.03 4.91 4.52
N ALA A 299 14.18 6.09 3.91
CA ALA A 299 14.26 7.34 4.66
C ALA A 299 12.94 7.65 5.36
N ALA A 300 11.81 7.46 4.68
CA ALA A 300 10.48 7.61 5.28
C ALA A 300 10.24 6.58 6.40
N ALA A 301 10.58 5.31 6.19
CA ALA A 301 10.47 4.25 7.20
C ALA A 301 11.28 4.60 8.48
N ARG A 302 12.55 4.99 8.32
CA ARG A 302 13.38 5.44 9.45
C ARG A 302 12.84 6.65 10.17
N ALA A 303 12.22 7.59 9.45
CA ALA A 303 11.61 8.76 10.06
C ALA A 303 10.43 8.38 10.98
N VAL A 304 9.62 7.40 10.57
CA VAL A 304 8.55 6.85 11.41
C VAL A 304 9.14 6.16 12.64
N ASP A 305 10.08 5.24 12.46
CA ASP A 305 10.70 4.45 13.55
C ASP A 305 11.40 5.33 14.59
N SER A 306 11.95 6.45 14.17
CA SER A 306 12.66 7.36 15.09
C SER A 306 11.76 7.96 16.18
N GLY A 307 10.45 8.11 15.91
CA GLY A 307 9.52 8.81 16.81
C GLY A 307 9.85 10.29 17.06
N LYS A 308 10.90 10.81 16.42
CA LYS A 308 11.43 12.18 16.65
C LYS A 308 10.98 13.18 15.58
N VAL A 309 10.48 12.69 14.45
CA VAL A 309 10.02 13.52 13.34
C VAL A 309 8.57 13.92 13.57
N SER A 310 8.22 15.18 13.31
CA SER A 310 6.84 15.67 13.48
C SER A 310 5.85 14.87 12.64
N THR A 311 4.62 14.70 13.12
CA THR A 311 3.56 13.97 12.43
C THR A 311 3.29 14.53 11.02
N GLY A 312 3.33 15.87 10.85
CA GLY A 312 3.17 16.50 9.54
C GLY A 312 4.28 16.12 8.56
N ARG A 313 5.54 16.14 9.03
CA ARG A 313 6.69 15.75 8.21
C ARG A 313 6.67 14.25 7.87
N VAL A 314 6.33 13.37 8.82
CA VAL A 314 6.15 11.93 8.56
C VAL A 314 5.09 11.71 7.48
N ARG A 315 3.94 12.38 7.58
CA ARG A 315 2.85 12.30 6.59
C ARG A 315 3.31 12.78 5.21
N ARG A 316 4.09 13.85 5.15
CA ARG A 316 4.68 14.33 3.90
C ARG A 316 5.66 13.31 3.32
N MET A 317 6.60 12.80 4.10
CA MET A 317 7.61 11.84 3.65
C MET A 317 6.98 10.53 3.13
N ALA A 318 5.94 10.00 3.82
CA ALA A 318 5.21 8.83 3.36
C ALA A 318 4.47 9.08 2.02
N SER A 319 3.91 10.29 1.84
CA SER A 319 3.26 10.69 0.59
C SER A 319 4.27 10.91 -0.55
N GLU A 320 5.43 11.50 -0.26
CA GLU A 320 6.55 11.67 -1.19
C GLU A 320 7.08 10.30 -1.65
N ALA A 321 7.31 9.39 -0.70
CA ALA A 321 7.76 8.03 -1.00
C ALA A 321 6.74 7.31 -1.89
N LYS A 322 5.45 7.31 -1.53
CA LYS A 322 4.39 6.66 -2.31
C LYS A 322 4.34 7.21 -3.73
N LYS A 323 4.28 8.53 -3.90
CA LYS A 323 4.18 9.15 -5.22
C LYS A 323 5.40 8.87 -6.07
N PHE A 324 6.58 9.18 -5.57
CA PHE A 324 7.84 9.03 -6.31
C PHE A 324 8.10 7.58 -6.72
N ILE A 325 7.95 6.65 -5.77
CA ILE A 325 8.26 5.24 -6.01
C ILE A 325 7.30 4.63 -7.03
N THR A 326 6.00 4.90 -6.92
CA THR A 326 5.01 4.27 -7.80
C THR A 326 5.10 4.77 -9.25
N GLU A 327 5.35 6.05 -9.48
CA GLU A 327 5.59 6.62 -10.82
C GLU A 327 6.90 6.11 -11.41
N THR A 328 7.97 6.12 -10.61
CA THR A 328 9.30 5.67 -11.03
C THR A 328 9.31 4.16 -11.33
N ALA A 329 8.63 3.34 -10.53
CA ALA A 329 8.54 1.90 -10.77
C ALA A 329 7.82 1.58 -12.08
N TRP A 330 6.74 2.30 -12.40
CA TRP A 330 6.05 2.13 -13.67
C TRP A 330 6.95 2.52 -14.86
N GLU A 331 7.72 3.60 -14.74
CA GLU A 331 8.70 4.00 -15.75
C GLU A 331 9.80 2.94 -15.92
N VAL A 332 10.33 2.39 -14.82
CA VAL A 332 11.32 1.29 -14.84
C VAL A 332 10.74 0.07 -15.55
N ALA A 333 9.52 -0.38 -15.20
CA ALA A 333 8.89 -1.53 -15.84
C ALA A 333 8.69 -1.30 -17.35
N ASN A 334 8.23 -0.10 -17.74
CA ASN A 334 8.05 0.30 -19.14
C ASN A 334 9.38 0.30 -19.91
N ASN A 335 10.45 0.85 -19.35
CA ASN A 335 11.78 0.87 -19.97
C ASN A 335 12.38 -0.55 -20.07
N CYS A 336 12.17 -1.41 -19.09
CA CYS A 336 12.57 -2.82 -19.13
C CYS A 336 11.84 -3.57 -20.24
N MET A 337 10.54 -3.36 -20.42
CA MET A 337 9.78 -3.89 -21.55
C MET A 337 10.33 -3.37 -22.88
N GLN A 338 10.61 -2.08 -22.98
CA GLN A 338 11.10 -1.44 -24.21
C GLN A 338 12.44 -2.02 -24.68
N VAL A 339 13.42 -2.25 -23.78
CA VAL A 339 14.74 -2.80 -24.16
C VAL A 339 14.67 -4.28 -24.58
N MET A 340 13.62 -4.98 -24.19
CA MET A 340 13.38 -6.36 -24.63
C MET A 340 12.71 -6.44 -26.01
N GLY A 341 12.13 -5.35 -26.50
CA GLY A 341 11.43 -5.35 -27.78
C GLY A 341 10.18 -6.25 -27.77
N GLY A 342 9.84 -6.85 -28.91
CA GLY A 342 8.61 -7.62 -29.09
C GLY A 342 8.39 -8.75 -28.07
N ILE A 343 9.46 -9.42 -27.61
CA ILE A 343 9.35 -10.50 -26.61
C ILE A 343 8.90 -9.98 -25.24
N GLY A 344 9.28 -8.74 -24.89
CA GLY A 344 8.84 -8.08 -23.66
C GLY A 344 7.33 -7.76 -23.66
N TYR A 345 6.71 -7.70 -24.82
CA TYR A 345 5.28 -7.46 -25.01
C TYR A 345 4.43 -8.75 -25.00
N THR A 346 5.05 -9.88 -24.75
CA THR A 346 4.40 -11.19 -24.68
C THR A 346 4.41 -11.74 -23.25
N SER A 347 3.56 -12.72 -22.97
CA SER A 347 3.53 -13.43 -21.69
C SER A 347 4.69 -14.44 -21.49
N VAL A 348 5.65 -14.52 -22.42
CA VAL A 348 6.86 -15.37 -22.29
C VAL A 348 7.69 -14.94 -21.07
N TYR A 349 7.78 -13.64 -20.84
CA TYR A 349 8.39 -13.07 -19.64
C TYR A 349 7.34 -12.31 -18.82
N PRO A 350 7.45 -12.27 -17.48
CA PRO A 350 6.44 -11.64 -16.63
C PRO A 350 6.43 -10.10 -16.69
N ILE A 351 7.21 -9.46 -17.57
CA ILE A 351 7.34 -7.99 -17.60
C ILE A 351 6.02 -7.31 -17.94
N GLU A 352 5.24 -7.87 -18.87
CA GLU A 352 3.94 -7.30 -19.23
C GLU A 352 2.96 -7.34 -18.04
N ARG A 353 2.98 -8.43 -17.24
CA ARG A 353 2.19 -8.54 -16.01
C ARG A 353 2.67 -7.56 -14.96
N ILE A 354 3.99 -7.46 -14.73
CA ILE A 354 4.59 -6.50 -13.79
C ILE A 354 4.15 -5.07 -14.13
N LEU A 355 4.17 -4.70 -15.41
CA LEU A 355 3.74 -3.38 -15.88
C LEU A 355 2.25 -3.14 -15.57
N ARG A 356 1.39 -4.13 -15.82
CA ARG A 356 -0.06 -4.07 -15.55
C ARG A 356 -0.33 -3.93 -14.05
N ASP A 357 0.36 -4.72 -13.24
CA ASP A 357 0.18 -4.76 -11.79
C ASP A 357 0.62 -3.45 -11.13
N ILE A 358 1.80 -2.96 -11.46
CA ILE A 358 2.35 -1.73 -10.88
C ILE A 358 1.47 -0.51 -11.20
N ARG A 359 0.72 -0.51 -12.31
CA ARG A 359 -0.15 0.62 -12.67
C ARG A 359 -1.15 0.96 -11.57
N LEU A 360 -1.65 -0.02 -10.83
CA LEU A 360 -2.56 0.18 -9.71
C LEU A 360 -1.92 1.04 -8.61
N SER A 361 -0.62 0.91 -8.38
CA SER A 361 0.07 1.57 -7.26
C SER A 361 -0.05 3.11 -7.27
N MET A 362 -0.25 3.71 -8.44
CA MET A 362 -0.48 5.16 -8.59
C MET A 362 -1.93 5.58 -8.29
N ILE A 363 -2.87 4.62 -8.27
CA ILE A 363 -4.32 4.88 -8.20
C ILE A 363 -4.84 4.66 -6.78
N TRP A 364 -4.51 3.54 -6.15
CA TRP A 364 -5.05 3.13 -4.87
C TRP A 364 -4.41 3.84 -3.68
N VAL A 365 -4.93 3.65 -2.47
CA VAL A 365 -4.48 4.23 -1.18
C VAL A 365 -4.27 5.76 -1.23
N GLY A 366 -5.20 6.42 -1.92
CA GLY A 366 -5.09 7.83 -2.31
C GLY A 366 -4.23 7.99 -3.55
N THR A 367 -4.83 8.51 -4.64
CA THR A 367 -4.12 8.69 -5.92
C THR A 367 -2.87 9.56 -5.76
N ASN A 368 -1.97 9.52 -6.74
CA ASN A 368 -0.76 10.34 -6.68
C ASN A 368 -1.06 11.84 -6.66
N GLU A 369 -2.21 12.27 -7.20
CA GLU A 369 -2.70 13.64 -7.09
C GLU A 369 -3.11 13.99 -5.65
N ILE A 370 -3.75 13.05 -4.94
CA ILE A 370 -4.03 13.20 -3.49
C ILE A 370 -2.71 13.27 -2.71
N GLN A 371 -1.70 12.47 -3.06
CA GLN A 371 -0.38 12.59 -2.42
C GLN A 371 0.24 13.96 -2.66
N GLN A 372 0.16 14.51 -3.90
CA GLN A 372 0.67 15.85 -4.20
C GLN A 372 -0.02 16.93 -3.36
N MET A 373 -1.33 16.86 -3.22
CA MET A 373 -2.08 17.80 -2.37
C MET A 373 -1.59 17.75 -0.91
N ILE A 374 -1.33 16.55 -0.38
CA ILE A 374 -0.82 16.38 0.98
C ILE A 374 0.62 16.93 1.10
N ILE A 375 1.49 16.59 0.15
CA ILE A 375 2.87 17.08 0.11
C ILE A 375 2.88 18.60 0.12
N GLN A 376 2.13 19.25 -0.77
CA GLN A 376 2.00 20.70 -0.83
C GLN A 376 1.56 21.30 0.51
N ASN A 377 0.46 20.77 1.07
CA ASN A 377 -0.12 21.29 2.31
C ASN A 377 0.84 21.16 3.51
N GLU A 378 1.50 20.00 3.66
CA GLU A 378 2.43 19.77 4.77
C GLU A 378 3.76 20.52 4.56
N TRP A 379 4.22 20.71 3.30
CA TRP A 379 5.41 21.50 2.98
C TRP A 379 5.24 22.94 3.39
N TYR A 380 4.18 23.62 2.96
CA TYR A 380 3.94 25.03 3.33
C TYR A 380 3.78 25.21 4.84
N LYS A 381 3.07 24.27 5.51
CA LYS A 381 2.95 24.31 6.98
C LYS A 381 4.30 24.18 7.68
N GLU A 382 5.14 23.26 7.23
CA GLU A 382 6.47 23.04 7.81
C GLU A 382 7.37 24.24 7.53
N TYR A 383 7.38 24.74 6.30
CA TYR A 383 8.21 25.87 5.91
C TYR A 383 7.92 27.11 6.77
N PHE A 384 6.70 27.58 6.82
CA PHE A 384 6.36 28.78 7.58
C PHE A 384 6.42 28.64 9.10
N LYS A 385 6.24 27.43 9.64
CA LYS A 385 6.30 27.22 11.08
C LYS A 385 7.71 27.01 11.62
N VAL A 386 8.56 26.34 10.86
CA VAL A 386 9.85 25.81 11.33
C VAL A 386 10.98 26.25 10.41
N LEU A 387 11.01 25.83 9.15
CA LEU A 387 12.16 25.93 8.28
C LEU A 387 12.58 27.38 8.00
N SER A 388 11.61 28.27 7.83
CA SER A 388 11.91 29.71 7.61
C SER A 388 12.62 30.38 8.79
N LYS A 389 12.47 29.81 10.01
CA LYS A 389 13.10 30.32 11.24
C LYS A 389 14.46 29.67 11.52
N GLU A 390 14.72 28.51 10.91
CA GLU A 390 15.98 27.77 11.04
C GLU A 390 17.00 28.16 9.97
N ASN A 391 16.64 29.00 9.00
CA ASN A 391 17.53 29.46 7.95
C ASN A 391 18.72 30.20 8.54
N VAL A 392 19.92 29.74 8.22
CA VAL A 392 21.20 30.31 8.67
C VAL A 392 21.51 31.59 7.90
N ARG A 393 20.89 31.79 6.75
CA ARG A 393 21.06 32.93 5.85
C ARG A 393 19.71 33.30 5.24
N ASP A 394 19.48 34.58 5.04
CA ASP A 394 18.36 35.04 4.21
C ASP A 394 18.47 34.42 2.80
N VAL A 395 17.44 33.69 2.37
CA VAL A 395 17.43 32.99 1.08
C VAL A 395 17.32 33.96 -0.11
N GLU A 396 16.91 35.21 0.13
CA GLU A 396 16.82 36.28 -0.85
C GLU A 396 17.98 37.27 -0.73
N PHE A 397 19.04 36.92 -0.01
CA PHE A 397 20.20 37.79 0.28
C PHE A 397 20.80 38.44 -0.96
N ASP A 398 20.79 37.79 -2.09
CA ASP A 398 21.33 38.24 -3.37
C ASP A 398 20.25 38.77 -4.35
N ALA A 399 19.02 38.92 -3.87
CA ALA A 399 17.94 39.56 -4.62
C ALA A 399 18.10 41.06 -4.62
N VAL A 400 18.91 41.58 -5.55
CA VAL A 400 19.27 42.99 -5.65
C VAL A 400 18.03 43.84 -5.99
N HIS A 401 17.74 44.82 -5.12
CA HIS A 401 16.63 45.78 -5.27
C HIS A 401 15.24 45.14 -5.47
N ALA A 402 15.04 43.88 -5.04
CA ALA A 402 13.79 43.18 -5.24
C ALA A 402 12.60 43.85 -4.52
N ASP A 403 12.86 44.58 -3.45
CA ASP A 403 11.91 45.42 -2.70
C ASP A 403 11.57 46.76 -3.40
N GLN A 404 12.29 47.09 -4.46
CA GLN A 404 12.15 48.38 -5.17
C GLN A 404 11.60 48.23 -6.59
N VAL A 405 11.37 47.00 -7.04
CA VAL A 405 10.82 46.69 -8.37
C VAL A 405 9.35 46.33 -8.29
N GLU A 406 8.57 46.84 -9.23
CA GLU A 406 7.11 46.67 -9.28
C GLU A 406 6.70 45.22 -9.38
N GLU A 407 7.49 44.40 -10.08
CA GLU A 407 7.25 42.96 -10.26
C GLU A 407 7.27 42.13 -8.95
N LYS A 408 7.82 42.71 -7.86
CA LYS A 408 7.80 42.09 -6.54
C LYS A 408 6.66 42.55 -5.64
N VAL A 409 5.82 43.44 -6.12
CA VAL A 409 4.62 43.87 -5.37
C VAL A 409 3.53 42.86 -5.55
N TYR A 410 3.12 42.23 -4.44
CA TYR A 410 1.99 41.31 -4.41
C TYR A 410 0.75 42.06 -3.95
N GLU A 411 -0.31 42.08 -4.77
CA GLU A 411 -1.63 42.61 -4.42
C GLU A 411 -2.36 41.77 -3.39
#